data_df73be7b87ba784488dcef13a08a26b4
#
_entry.id   df73be7b87ba784488dcef13a08a26b4
#
_cell.length_a   1.000
_cell.length_b   1.000
_cell.length_c   1.000
_cell.angle_alpha   90.00
_cell.angle_beta   90.00
_cell.angle_gamma   90.00
#
_symmetry.space_group_name_H-M   'P 1'
#
loop_
_entity.id
_entity.type
_entity.pdbx_description
1 polymer ?
#
loop_
_entity_poly.entity_id
_entity_poly.type
_entity_poly.pdbx_seq_one_letter_code
_entity_poly.pdbx_strand_id
1 'polypeptide(L)'
;YDTSDRLYFEPLNLEDVLEIIRIEQPKGVIVQYGGQTPLKLSRGLEANGVPVIGTSADAIDHAEDRERFQQMIERLQLKQPPNRTATDADGALALASEIGYPLVVRPSYVLGGRAMEIVYGEEDLARYMREAVRVSNDSPVLLDHFLSDAVEVDVDAVCDGEDVLIGGIMEHIEQAGVHSGDSGCSLPPNTLSATV
;
A
#
# COMPACT_ATOMS: atom_id res chain seq x y z
N TYR A 1 16.90 -15.89 7.55
CA TYR A 1 16.19 -16.91 8.35
C TYR A 1 17.13 -17.77 9.19
N ASP A 2 18.37 -17.88 8.83
CA ASP A 2 19.39 -18.65 9.56
C ASP A 2 19.81 -18.02 10.90
N THR A 3 19.35 -16.81 11.20
CA THR A 3 19.60 -16.12 12.48
C THR A 3 18.44 -16.24 13.47
N SER A 4 17.35 -16.89 13.08
CA SER A 4 16.20 -17.10 13.97
C SER A 4 16.48 -18.22 14.99
N ASP A 5 16.07 -18.02 16.23
CA ASP A 5 16.16 -19.04 17.28
C ASP A 5 15.29 -20.28 16.96
N ARG A 6 14.12 -20.02 16.35
CA ARG A 6 13.18 -21.03 15.89
C ARG A 6 12.51 -20.60 14.59
N LEU A 7 12.35 -21.56 13.68
CA LEU A 7 11.69 -21.39 12.40
C LEU A 7 10.47 -22.30 12.33
N TYR A 8 9.36 -21.73 11.84
CA TYR A 8 8.12 -22.44 11.56
C TYR A 8 7.77 -22.24 10.09
N PHE A 9 7.61 -23.34 9.36
CA PHE A 9 7.24 -23.34 7.94
C PHE A 9 5.76 -23.72 7.79
N GLU A 10 4.91 -22.94 8.42
CA GLU A 10 3.47 -23.14 8.45
C GLU A 10 2.73 -22.07 7.63
N PRO A 11 1.51 -22.32 7.19
CA PRO A 11 0.69 -21.32 6.54
C PRO A 11 0.48 -20.09 7.42
N LEU A 12 0.56 -18.89 6.83
CA LEU A 12 0.28 -17.63 7.53
C LEU A 12 -1.23 -17.38 7.60
N ASN A 13 -1.94 -18.26 8.29
CA ASN A 13 -3.34 -18.08 8.69
C ASN A 13 -3.43 -17.88 10.20
N LEU A 14 -4.57 -17.41 10.67
CA LEU A 14 -4.76 -17.05 12.08
C LEU A 14 -4.64 -18.26 13.00
N GLU A 15 -5.17 -19.41 12.59
CA GLU A 15 -5.20 -20.61 13.40
C GLU A 15 -3.80 -21.16 13.68
N ASP A 16 -3.00 -21.34 12.65
CA ASP A 16 -1.63 -21.86 12.78
C ASP A 16 -0.75 -20.89 13.57
N VAL A 17 -0.88 -19.59 13.32
CA VAL A 17 -0.12 -18.55 14.04
C VAL A 17 -0.49 -18.52 15.53
N LEU A 18 -1.79 -18.62 15.87
CA LEU A 18 -2.23 -18.67 17.26
C LEU A 18 -1.71 -19.91 17.99
N GLU A 19 -1.61 -21.07 17.31
CA GLU A 19 -1.06 -22.27 17.89
C GLU A 19 0.46 -22.14 18.15
N ILE A 20 1.21 -21.55 17.25
CA ILE A 20 2.63 -21.21 17.46
C ILE A 20 2.78 -20.28 18.68
N ILE A 21 1.96 -19.23 18.76
CA ILE A 21 1.96 -18.30 19.90
C ILE A 21 1.65 -19.02 21.21
N ARG A 22 0.69 -19.94 21.19
CA ARG A 22 0.37 -20.75 22.37
C ARG A 22 1.53 -21.60 22.87
N ILE A 23 2.33 -22.12 21.94
CA ILE A 23 3.52 -22.95 22.26
C ILE A 23 4.69 -22.10 22.72
N GLU A 24 4.99 -21.04 21.97
CA GLU A 24 6.20 -20.24 22.18
C GLU A 24 6.04 -19.15 23.24
N GLN A 25 4.81 -18.74 23.55
CA GLN A 25 4.49 -17.69 24.53
C GLN A 25 5.31 -16.41 24.32
N PRO A 26 5.35 -15.84 23.10
CA PRO A 26 6.12 -14.63 22.84
C PRO A 26 5.52 -13.43 23.59
N LYS A 27 6.31 -12.38 23.80
CA LYS A 27 5.84 -11.11 24.36
C LYS A 27 4.87 -10.39 23.43
N GLY A 28 4.94 -10.65 22.15
CA GLY A 28 4.10 -10.07 21.12
C GLY A 28 4.55 -10.52 19.74
N VAL A 29 3.83 -10.08 18.72
CA VAL A 29 4.03 -10.46 17.32
C VAL A 29 4.27 -9.21 16.47
N ILE A 30 5.31 -9.23 15.64
CA ILE A 30 5.54 -8.23 14.60
C ILE A 30 4.96 -8.79 13.30
N VAL A 31 4.08 -8.03 12.65
CA VAL A 31 3.40 -8.46 11.42
C VAL A 31 3.87 -7.74 10.15
N GLN A 32 4.87 -6.86 10.27
CA GLN A 32 5.30 -5.99 9.17
C GLN A 32 6.32 -6.63 8.22
N TYR A 33 6.96 -7.73 8.62
CA TYR A 33 8.01 -8.38 7.85
C TYR A 33 7.50 -9.59 7.05
N GLY A 34 6.85 -9.36 5.96
CA GLY A 34 6.33 -10.45 5.13
C GLY A 34 5.25 -10.02 4.15
N GLY A 35 5.20 -8.72 3.86
CA GLY A 35 4.23 -8.14 2.94
C GLY A 35 2.80 -8.16 3.49
N GLN A 36 1.83 -8.24 2.61
CA GLN A 36 0.40 -8.09 2.92
C GLN A 36 -0.20 -9.26 3.72
N THR A 37 0.36 -10.46 3.63
CA THR A 37 -0.22 -11.65 4.26
C THR A 37 -0.20 -11.55 5.78
N PRO A 38 0.93 -11.29 6.46
CA PRO A 38 0.92 -11.15 7.92
C PRO A 38 0.20 -9.89 8.40
N LEU A 39 0.20 -8.78 7.64
CA LEU A 39 -0.53 -7.55 8.00
C LEU A 39 -2.03 -7.81 8.20
N LYS A 40 -2.63 -8.66 7.37
CA LYS A 40 -4.05 -9.04 7.48
C LYS A 40 -4.40 -9.80 8.76
N LEU A 41 -3.41 -10.37 9.44
CA LEU A 41 -3.62 -11.08 10.70
C LEU A 41 -3.70 -10.14 11.92
N SER A 42 -3.27 -8.88 11.81
CA SER A 42 -3.13 -7.94 12.92
C SER A 42 -4.39 -7.84 13.80
N ARG A 43 -5.54 -7.58 13.19
CA ARG A 43 -6.82 -7.47 13.91
C ARG A 43 -7.27 -8.81 14.52
N GLY A 44 -7.03 -9.92 13.81
CA GLY A 44 -7.34 -11.26 14.31
C GLY A 44 -6.49 -11.62 15.53
N LEU A 45 -5.23 -11.26 15.52
CA LEU A 45 -4.31 -11.47 16.65
C LEU A 45 -4.74 -10.64 17.87
N GLU A 46 -5.01 -9.34 17.70
CA GLU A 46 -5.50 -8.49 18.80
C GLU A 46 -6.83 -8.98 19.37
N ALA A 47 -7.78 -9.40 18.51
CA ALA A 47 -9.07 -9.96 18.95
C ALA A 47 -8.91 -11.24 19.78
N ASN A 48 -7.80 -11.96 19.64
CA ASN A 48 -7.44 -13.12 20.45
C ASN A 48 -6.50 -12.79 21.63
N GLY A 49 -6.33 -11.51 21.94
CA GLY A 49 -5.53 -11.05 23.08
C GLY A 49 -4.02 -11.14 22.87
N VAL A 50 -3.57 -11.27 21.62
CA VAL A 50 -2.15 -11.30 21.27
C VAL A 50 -1.66 -9.88 21.04
N PRO A 51 -0.65 -9.41 21.76
CA PRO A 51 -0.08 -8.08 21.50
C PRO A 51 0.59 -8.01 20.12
N VAL A 52 0.14 -7.10 19.27
CA VAL A 52 0.85 -6.72 18.05
C VAL A 52 1.83 -5.61 18.42
N ILE A 53 3.12 -5.86 18.26
CA ILE A 53 4.20 -4.95 18.63
C ILE A 53 4.88 -4.36 17.38
N GLY A 54 5.54 -3.22 17.58
CA GLY A 54 6.03 -2.39 16.50
C GLY A 54 4.96 -1.38 16.10
N THR A 55 4.23 -1.62 15.02
CA THR A 55 3.08 -0.80 14.62
C THR A 55 1.79 -1.45 15.09
N SER A 56 0.92 -0.68 15.75
CA SER A 56 -0.39 -1.20 16.22
C SER A 56 -1.30 -1.59 15.07
N ALA A 57 -2.23 -2.51 15.31
CA ALA A 57 -3.20 -2.90 14.27
C ALA A 57 -4.07 -1.72 13.78
N ASP A 58 -4.37 -0.76 14.67
CA ASP A 58 -5.11 0.45 14.28
C ASP A 58 -4.27 1.38 13.37
N ALA A 59 -2.97 1.54 13.65
CA ALA A 59 -2.08 2.31 12.78
C ALA A 59 -1.85 1.64 11.41
N ILE A 60 -1.77 0.31 11.39
CA ILE A 60 -1.74 -0.47 10.14
C ILE A 60 -3.02 -0.22 9.35
N ASP A 61 -4.16 -0.27 9.99
CA ASP A 61 -5.46 -0.02 9.36
C ASP A 61 -5.58 1.41 8.81
N HIS A 62 -5.05 2.41 9.52
CA HIS A 62 -4.98 3.79 9.02
C HIS A 62 -4.18 3.91 7.72
N ALA A 63 -3.14 3.11 7.55
CA ALA A 63 -2.32 3.11 6.35
C ALA A 63 -2.96 2.32 5.19
N GLU A 64 -3.70 1.24 5.51
CA GLU A 64 -4.29 0.33 4.52
C GLU A 64 -5.69 0.74 4.08
N ASP A 65 -6.50 1.32 4.97
CA ASP A 65 -7.83 1.80 4.66
C ASP A 65 -7.77 3.15 3.97
N ARG A 66 -8.30 3.23 2.75
CA ARG A 66 -8.21 4.43 1.91
C ARG A 66 -8.90 5.64 2.49
N GLU A 67 -10.08 5.47 3.08
CA GLU A 67 -10.83 6.57 3.62
C GLU A 67 -10.12 7.13 4.85
N ARG A 68 -9.65 6.26 5.74
CA ARG A 68 -8.87 6.64 6.92
C ARG A 68 -7.54 7.29 6.53
N PHE A 69 -6.85 6.75 5.51
CA PHE A 69 -5.63 7.32 4.98
C PHE A 69 -5.86 8.70 4.37
N GLN A 70 -6.88 8.86 3.54
CA GLN A 70 -7.23 10.15 2.95
C GLN A 70 -7.52 11.21 4.02
N GLN A 71 -8.33 10.87 5.03
CA GLN A 71 -8.62 11.76 6.15
C GLN A 71 -7.35 12.18 6.91
N MET A 72 -6.41 11.25 7.08
CA MET A 72 -5.11 11.52 7.69
C MET A 72 -4.28 12.49 6.85
N ILE A 73 -4.16 12.25 5.55
CA ILE A 73 -3.43 13.13 4.61
C ILE A 73 -4.02 14.53 4.58
N GLU A 74 -5.35 14.65 4.54
CA GLU A 74 -6.05 15.94 4.59
C GLU A 74 -5.79 16.67 5.90
N ARG A 75 -5.89 15.98 7.04
CA ARG A 75 -5.62 16.56 8.37
C ARG A 75 -4.17 17.05 8.51
N LEU A 76 -3.23 16.34 7.91
CA LEU A 76 -1.81 16.70 7.89
C LEU A 76 -1.46 17.73 6.81
N GLN A 77 -2.42 18.10 5.96
CA GLN A 77 -2.23 19.01 4.83
C GLN A 77 -1.13 18.53 3.86
N LEU A 78 -0.97 17.20 3.76
CA LEU A 78 -0.03 16.59 2.82
C LEU A 78 -0.66 16.50 1.43
N LYS A 79 0.20 16.50 0.43
CA LYS A 79 -0.23 16.37 -0.97
C LYS A 79 -0.37 14.90 -1.34
N GLN A 80 -1.41 14.59 -2.09
CA GLN A 80 -1.57 13.31 -2.77
C GLN A 80 -2.09 13.55 -4.19
N PRO A 81 -1.86 12.64 -5.13
CA PRO A 81 -2.45 12.74 -6.46
C PRO A 81 -3.98 12.78 -6.37
N PRO A 82 -4.64 13.61 -7.18
CA PRO A 82 -6.09 13.57 -7.29
C PRO A 82 -6.56 12.16 -7.61
N ASN A 83 -7.52 11.66 -6.85
CA ASN A 83 -8.07 10.32 -7.04
C ASN A 83 -9.58 10.31 -6.85
N ARG A 84 -10.25 9.34 -7.47
CA ARG A 84 -11.68 9.09 -7.35
C ARG A 84 -11.95 7.59 -7.54
N THR A 85 -13.12 7.18 -7.09
CA THR A 85 -13.60 5.81 -7.27
C THR A 85 -14.87 5.84 -8.09
N ALA A 86 -14.93 5.02 -9.13
CA ALA A 86 -16.10 4.87 -10.00
C ALA A 86 -16.64 3.43 -9.93
N THR A 87 -17.96 3.30 -9.98
CA THR A 87 -18.65 2.00 -9.98
C THR A 87 -19.15 1.59 -11.37
N ASP A 88 -19.19 2.54 -12.32
CA ASP A 88 -19.66 2.32 -13.68
C ASP A 88 -18.83 3.14 -14.69
N ALA A 89 -19.01 2.85 -15.96
CA ALA A 89 -18.22 3.45 -17.03
C ALA A 89 -18.52 4.94 -17.24
N ASP A 90 -19.79 5.35 -17.13
CA ASP A 90 -20.17 6.74 -17.35
C ASP A 90 -19.66 7.63 -16.21
N GLY A 91 -19.78 7.14 -14.98
CA GLY A 91 -19.21 7.78 -13.81
C GLY A 91 -17.68 7.89 -13.88
N ALA A 92 -17.01 6.83 -14.37
CA ALA A 92 -15.56 6.86 -14.57
C ALA A 92 -15.12 7.93 -15.56
N LEU A 93 -15.80 8.06 -16.69
CA LEU A 93 -15.50 9.07 -17.71
C LEU A 93 -15.73 10.50 -17.19
N ALA A 94 -16.82 10.72 -16.46
CA ALA A 94 -17.09 12.02 -15.83
C ALA A 94 -16.00 12.40 -14.83
N LEU A 95 -15.63 11.48 -13.92
CA LEU A 95 -14.59 11.72 -12.92
C LEU A 95 -13.20 11.87 -13.55
N ALA A 96 -12.90 11.12 -14.62
CA ALA A 96 -11.66 11.26 -15.36
C ALA A 96 -11.48 12.64 -15.97
N SER A 97 -12.57 13.25 -16.43
CA SER A 97 -12.55 14.63 -16.95
C SER A 97 -12.23 15.67 -15.88
N GLU A 98 -12.59 15.40 -14.61
CA GLU A 98 -12.26 16.27 -13.47
C GLU A 98 -10.80 16.12 -13.03
N ILE A 99 -10.30 14.86 -12.99
CA ILE A 99 -8.94 14.55 -12.53
C ILE A 99 -7.90 14.94 -13.58
N GLY A 100 -8.20 14.70 -14.87
CA GLY A 100 -7.29 14.86 -15.99
C GLY A 100 -6.45 13.62 -16.27
N TYR A 101 -6.08 13.43 -17.55
CA TYR A 101 -5.21 12.35 -18.02
C TYR A 101 -3.72 12.73 -17.93
N PRO A 102 -2.80 11.75 -17.83
CA PRO A 102 -3.04 10.32 -17.76
C PRO A 102 -3.51 9.85 -16.38
N LEU A 103 -4.20 8.70 -16.34
CA LEU A 103 -4.70 8.09 -15.11
C LEU A 103 -4.15 6.68 -14.94
N VAL A 104 -3.85 6.31 -13.70
CA VAL A 104 -3.72 4.92 -13.29
C VAL A 104 -5.11 4.40 -12.91
N VAL A 105 -5.54 3.33 -13.54
CA VAL A 105 -6.82 2.68 -13.25
C VAL A 105 -6.59 1.29 -12.71
N ARG A 106 -7.33 0.93 -11.66
CA ARG A 106 -7.24 -0.39 -11.05
C ARG A 106 -8.53 -0.77 -10.33
N PRO A 107 -8.91 -2.06 -10.29
CA PRO A 107 -10.02 -2.51 -9.45
C PRO A 107 -9.67 -2.35 -7.96
N SER A 108 -10.64 -1.96 -7.14
CA SER A 108 -10.40 -1.68 -5.71
C SER A 108 -10.00 -2.88 -4.87
N TYR A 109 -10.28 -4.11 -5.32
CA TYR A 109 -10.07 -5.34 -4.56
C TYR A 109 -9.11 -6.34 -5.21
N VAL A 110 -8.33 -5.92 -6.20
CA VAL A 110 -7.32 -6.81 -6.81
C VAL A 110 -5.97 -6.54 -6.18
N LEU A 111 -5.38 -7.58 -5.59
CA LEU A 111 -4.04 -7.58 -5.03
C LEU A 111 -2.99 -7.77 -6.15
N GLY A 112 -1.95 -6.94 -6.10
CA GLY A 112 -0.86 -6.94 -7.07
C GLY A 112 -1.19 -6.21 -8.36
N GLY A 113 -0.19 -5.90 -9.17
CA GLY A 113 -0.31 -5.13 -10.42
C GLY A 113 -1.12 -5.79 -11.56
N ARG A 114 -1.85 -6.87 -11.26
CA ARG A 114 -2.80 -7.46 -12.20
C ARG A 114 -3.98 -6.55 -12.38
N ALA A 115 -4.29 -6.24 -13.64
CA ALA A 115 -5.37 -5.35 -14.05
C ALA A 115 -5.17 -3.86 -13.70
N MET A 116 -3.97 -3.43 -13.35
CA MET A 116 -3.63 -2.01 -13.30
C MET A 116 -3.15 -1.56 -14.68
N GLU A 117 -3.67 -0.44 -15.17
CA GLU A 117 -3.32 0.12 -16.48
C GLU A 117 -3.19 1.65 -16.39
N ILE A 118 -2.27 2.21 -17.17
CA ILE A 118 -2.19 3.65 -17.38
C ILE A 118 -2.99 3.97 -18.63
N VAL A 119 -4.01 4.82 -18.49
CA VAL A 119 -4.88 5.25 -19.58
C VAL A 119 -4.59 6.72 -19.92
N TYR A 120 -4.46 7.01 -21.19
CA TYR A 120 -4.07 8.33 -21.71
C TYR A 120 -5.25 9.14 -22.27
N GLY A 121 -6.43 8.55 -22.32
CA GLY A 121 -7.63 9.21 -22.86
C GLY A 121 -8.91 8.43 -22.62
N GLU A 122 -10.02 9.03 -23.02
CA GLU A 122 -11.37 8.48 -22.82
C GLU A 122 -11.57 7.11 -23.45
N GLU A 123 -11.01 6.89 -24.65
CA GLU A 123 -11.14 5.61 -25.37
C GLU A 123 -10.47 4.46 -24.62
N ASP A 124 -9.26 4.71 -24.07
CA ASP A 124 -8.54 3.75 -23.27
C ASP A 124 -9.31 3.43 -21.98
N LEU A 125 -9.82 4.47 -21.30
CA LEU A 125 -10.61 4.30 -20.08
C LEU A 125 -11.89 3.52 -20.35
N ALA A 126 -12.61 3.86 -21.42
CA ALA A 126 -13.84 3.16 -21.81
C ALA A 126 -13.57 1.69 -22.16
N ARG A 127 -12.45 1.39 -22.82
CA ARG A 127 -12.00 0.01 -23.07
C ARG A 127 -11.75 -0.72 -21.77
N TYR A 128 -10.94 -0.12 -20.90
CA TYR A 128 -10.59 -0.69 -19.58
C TYR A 128 -11.83 -0.98 -18.74
N MET A 129 -12.76 -0.04 -18.64
CA MET A 129 -13.99 -0.23 -17.85
C MET A 129 -14.84 -1.40 -18.38
N ARG A 130 -14.96 -1.57 -19.70
CA ARG A 130 -15.67 -2.73 -20.28
C ARG A 130 -15.02 -4.07 -19.94
N GLU A 131 -13.70 -4.10 -19.86
CA GLU A 131 -12.93 -5.31 -19.54
C GLU A 131 -12.92 -5.60 -18.03
N ALA A 132 -12.65 -4.57 -17.21
CA ALA A 132 -12.57 -4.67 -15.76
C ALA A 132 -13.92 -5.02 -15.11
N VAL A 133 -15.02 -4.42 -15.56
CA VAL A 133 -16.37 -4.69 -15.04
C VAL A 133 -16.81 -6.14 -15.34
N ARG A 134 -16.34 -6.74 -16.44
CA ARG A 134 -16.60 -8.16 -16.73
C ARG A 134 -15.92 -9.13 -15.75
N VAL A 135 -14.81 -8.72 -15.15
CA VAL A 135 -13.97 -9.59 -14.31
C VAL A 135 -14.30 -9.43 -12.82
N SER A 136 -14.80 -8.27 -12.41
CA SER A 136 -14.87 -7.89 -11.00
C SER A 136 -16.27 -7.77 -10.40
N ASN A 137 -17.35 -8.20 -11.07
CA ASN A 137 -18.72 -8.19 -10.55
C ASN A 137 -18.99 -6.99 -9.60
N ASP A 138 -19.21 -5.80 -10.16
CA ASP A 138 -19.56 -4.56 -9.44
C ASP A 138 -18.50 -4.00 -8.46
N SER A 139 -17.26 -4.43 -8.56
CA SER A 139 -16.20 -3.83 -7.75
C SER A 139 -15.85 -2.44 -8.24
N PRO A 140 -15.73 -1.45 -7.35
CA PRO A 140 -15.34 -0.11 -7.72
C PRO A 140 -13.96 -0.07 -8.40
N VAL A 141 -13.81 0.78 -9.41
CA VAL A 141 -12.55 1.06 -10.08
C VAL A 141 -11.98 2.35 -9.53
N LEU A 142 -10.72 2.32 -9.19
CA LEU A 142 -9.98 3.47 -8.74
C LEU A 142 -9.34 4.18 -9.92
N LEU A 143 -9.43 5.49 -9.91
CA LEU A 143 -8.84 6.42 -10.86
C LEU A 143 -7.88 7.32 -10.09
N ASP A 144 -6.59 7.16 -10.31
CA ASP A 144 -5.54 7.99 -9.71
C ASP A 144 -4.85 8.80 -10.81
N HIS A 145 -4.64 10.11 -10.61
CA HIS A 145 -3.84 10.89 -11.54
C HIS A 145 -2.40 10.36 -11.60
N PHE A 146 -1.94 10.02 -12.81
CA PHE A 146 -0.58 9.54 -13.00
C PHE A 146 0.41 10.70 -13.05
N LEU A 147 1.41 10.65 -12.19
CA LEU A 147 2.48 11.64 -12.14
C LEU A 147 3.58 11.24 -13.13
N SER A 148 3.62 11.93 -14.27
CA SER A 148 4.71 11.77 -15.24
C SER A 148 6.01 12.37 -14.69
N ASP A 149 7.12 11.75 -15.01
CA ASP A 149 8.47 12.23 -14.65
C ASP A 149 8.70 12.43 -13.12
N ALA A 150 7.97 11.70 -12.30
CA ALA A 150 8.15 11.72 -10.86
C ALA A 150 9.41 10.92 -10.45
N VAL A 151 10.10 11.40 -9.44
CA VAL A 151 11.15 10.65 -8.74
C VAL A 151 10.53 9.96 -7.55
N GLU A 152 10.66 8.63 -7.48
CA GLU A 152 10.16 7.83 -6.37
C GLU A 152 11.18 7.80 -5.24
N VAL A 153 10.68 7.94 -4.01
CA VAL A 153 11.51 8.00 -2.82
C VAL A 153 10.85 7.19 -1.72
N ASP A 154 11.62 6.28 -1.13
CA ASP A 154 11.24 5.58 0.09
C ASP A 154 11.91 6.23 1.30
N VAL A 155 11.17 6.36 2.40
CA VAL A 155 11.70 6.86 3.67
C VAL A 155 11.40 5.84 4.76
N ASP A 156 12.46 5.28 5.33
CA ASP A 156 12.35 4.41 6.48
C ASP A 156 12.47 5.20 7.79
N ALA A 157 11.55 4.96 8.69
CA ALA A 157 11.52 5.61 9.98
C ALA A 157 11.20 4.64 11.12
N VAL A 158 11.72 4.93 12.29
CA VAL A 158 11.40 4.24 13.55
C VAL A 158 10.83 5.25 14.53
N CYS A 159 9.74 4.87 15.20
CA CYS A 159 9.09 5.71 16.21
C CYS A 159 8.96 4.92 17.52
N ASP A 160 9.29 5.55 18.65
CA ASP A 160 9.10 4.98 20.00
C ASP A 160 7.78 5.43 20.66
N GLY A 161 6.99 6.25 19.95
CA GLY A 161 5.73 6.82 20.42
C GLY A 161 5.82 8.30 20.79
N GLU A 162 7.02 8.85 20.95
CA GLU A 162 7.31 10.25 21.24
C GLU A 162 8.16 10.88 20.13
N ASP A 163 9.26 10.23 19.78
CA ASP A 163 10.20 10.69 18.78
C ASP A 163 10.17 9.82 17.51
N VAL A 164 10.49 10.43 16.37
CA VAL A 164 10.65 9.76 15.09
C VAL A 164 12.09 9.90 14.60
N LEU A 165 12.76 8.78 14.37
CA LEU A 165 14.07 8.71 13.76
C LEU A 165 13.94 8.30 12.29
N ILE A 166 14.41 9.13 11.38
CA ILE A 166 14.57 8.77 9.97
C ILE A 166 15.81 7.90 9.84
N GLY A 167 15.62 6.64 9.47
CA GLY A 167 16.69 5.67 9.29
C GLY A 167 17.41 5.82 7.95
N GLY A 168 16.66 6.19 6.91
CA GLY A 168 17.19 6.38 5.59
C GLY A 168 16.19 6.99 4.63
N ILE A 169 16.71 7.67 3.61
CA ILE A 169 15.96 8.18 2.48
C ILE A 169 16.58 7.58 1.23
N MET A 170 15.80 6.81 0.49
CA MET A 170 16.25 6.06 -0.69
C MET A 170 15.59 6.63 -1.94
N GLU A 171 16.40 7.10 -2.86
CA GLU A 171 15.95 7.56 -4.17
C GLU A 171 16.00 6.40 -5.16
N HIS A 172 14.88 6.12 -5.84
CA HIS A 172 14.81 5.09 -6.85
C HIS A 172 15.56 5.51 -8.12
N ILE A 173 16.29 4.56 -8.72
CA ILE A 173 17.02 4.77 -9.97
C ILE A 173 16.09 4.58 -11.16
N GLU A 174 15.17 3.63 -11.08
CA GLU A 174 14.16 3.36 -12.08
C GLU A 174 13.06 4.42 -12.05
N GLN A 175 12.31 4.50 -13.15
CA GLN A 175 11.19 5.41 -13.27
C GLN A 175 10.09 5.07 -12.24
N ALA A 176 9.42 6.09 -11.72
CA ALA A 176 8.27 5.92 -10.83
C ALA A 176 7.21 5.01 -11.44
N GLY A 177 6.69 4.09 -10.62
CA GLY A 177 5.74 3.06 -11.02
C GLY A 177 6.37 1.67 -11.26
N VAL A 178 7.69 1.55 -11.28
CA VAL A 178 8.35 0.24 -11.15
C VAL A 178 8.23 -0.21 -9.70
N HIS A 179 7.88 -1.49 -9.49
CA HIS A 179 7.73 -2.02 -8.14
C HIS A 179 9.02 -1.83 -7.32
N SER A 180 8.91 -1.34 -6.09
CA SER A 180 10.07 -1.02 -5.24
C SER A 180 11.01 -2.22 -5.01
N GLY A 181 10.48 -3.43 -4.96
CA GLY A 181 11.28 -4.66 -4.86
C GLY A 181 12.13 -4.98 -6.10
N ASP A 182 11.84 -4.35 -7.24
CA ASP A 182 12.55 -4.53 -8.51
C ASP A 182 13.40 -3.31 -8.88
N SER A 183 13.42 -2.28 -8.02
CA SER A 183 14.15 -1.04 -8.24
C SER A 183 15.47 -1.01 -7.49
N GLY A 184 16.52 -0.48 -8.14
CA GLY A 184 17.73 -0.07 -7.46
C GLY A 184 17.51 1.26 -6.74
N CYS A 185 18.17 1.44 -5.58
CA CYS A 185 18.04 2.67 -4.81
C CYS A 185 19.40 3.30 -4.52
N SER A 186 19.45 4.62 -4.53
CA SER A 186 20.59 5.41 -4.06
C SER A 186 20.36 5.86 -2.62
N LEU A 187 21.28 5.51 -1.73
CA LEU A 187 21.28 5.92 -0.32
C LEU A 187 22.66 6.51 0.03
N PRO A 188 22.80 7.79 0.33
CA PRO A 188 21.75 8.82 0.35
C PRO A 188 21.22 9.17 -1.05
N PRO A 189 20.13 9.94 -1.17
CA PRO A 189 19.60 10.44 -2.43
C PRO A 189 20.66 11.18 -3.24
N ASN A 190 20.63 11.03 -4.55
CA ASN A 190 21.63 11.59 -5.45
C ASN A 190 21.16 12.87 -6.17
N THR A 191 19.89 12.91 -6.59
CA THR A 191 19.36 14.05 -7.37
C THR A 191 18.50 14.99 -6.52
N LEU A 192 18.02 14.56 -5.37
CA LEU A 192 17.17 15.34 -4.49
C LEU A 192 18.01 16.35 -3.68
N SER A 193 17.49 17.56 -3.56
CA SER A 193 18.08 18.56 -2.67
C SER A 193 17.75 18.29 -1.21
N ALA A 194 18.58 18.78 -0.29
CA ALA A 194 18.33 18.66 1.15
C ALA A 194 17.07 19.41 1.66
N THR A 195 16.37 20.10 0.76
CA THR A 195 15.13 20.86 1.07
C THR A 195 13.86 20.15 0.61
N VAL A 196 13.99 18.95 0.05
CA VAL A 196 12.87 18.10 -0.35
C VAL A 196 12.49 17.19 0.81
#